data_7a71653125a453f304d6bde3ed5dcf6c
#
_entry.id   7a71653125a453f304d6bde3ed5dcf6c
#
_cell.length_a   1.000
_cell.length_b   1.000
_cell.length_c   1.000
_cell.angle_alpha   90.00
_cell.angle_beta   90.00
_cell.angle_gamma   90.00
#
_symmetry.space_group_name_H-M   'P 1'
#
loop_
_entity.id
_entity.type
_entity.pdbx_description
1 polymer ?
#
loop_
_entity_poly.entity_id
_entity_poly.type
_entity_poly.pdbx_seq_one_letter_code
_entity_poly.pdbx_strand_id
1 'polypeptide(L)'
;MTTVCIEPQIAERQERAELLRPGTKAPDFTLHVTPDQCLTLSDLAGKPVVIAFYPADWSPVCGDQMTLYNEALPEFEKYDAKILGISVDGAWCHDAFAKHHHIHFPLLSDFEPKGAVAKQYGAYREGEGVCQRALFVIDRNGVIAWSYLSPLAVNPGADGILQALEQLPD
;
A
#
# COMPACT_ATOMS: atom_id res chain seq x y z
N MET A 1 16.89 -34.06 4.44
CA MET A 1 17.68 -32.99 5.06
C MET A 1 17.18 -31.66 4.51
N THR A 2 16.44 -30.91 5.33
CA THR A 2 15.93 -29.59 4.94
C THR A 2 17.01 -28.59 5.25
N THR A 3 17.63 -28.02 4.22
CA THR A 3 18.60 -26.94 4.40
C THR A 3 17.82 -25.70 4.82
N VAL A 4 18.03 -25.24 6.05
CA VAL A 4 17.54 -23.94 6.47
C VAL A 4 18.29 -22.89 5.64
N CYS A 5 17.57 -22.06 4.91
CA CYS A 5 18.18 -20.87 4.30
C CYS A 5 18.65 -20.00 5.46
N ILE A 6 19.96 -20.07 5.76
CA ILE A 6 20.59 -19.12 6.65
C ILE A 6 20.63 -17.83 5.82
N GLU A 7 19.80 -16.87 6.20
CA GLU A 7 19.95 -15.51 5.71
C GLU A 7 21.41 -15.10 5.94
N PRO A 8 22.14 -14.65 4.91
CA PRO A 8 23.41 -14.01 5.16
C PRO A 8 23.09 -12.87 6.14
N GLN A 9 23.86 -12.80 7.22
CA GLN A 9 23.83 -11.63 8.10
C GLN A 9 24.23 -10.43 7.24
N ILE A 10 23.24 -9.89 6.53
CA ILE A 10 23.33 -8.58 5.93
C ILE A 10 23.35 -7.68 7.14
N ALA A 11 24.56 -7.21 7.45
CA ALA A 11 24.75 -6.17 8.44
C ALA A 11 23.65 -5.11 8.21
N GLU A 12 22.94 -4.78 9.28
CA GLU A 12 21.88 -3.80 9.36
C GLU A 12 22.31 -2.45 8.78
N ARG A 13 22.44 -2.36 7.48
CA ARG A 13 22.11 -1.17 6.76
C ARG A 13 20.59 -1.25 6.53
N GLN A 14 19.87 -0.89 7.58
CA GLN A 14 18.59 -0.27 7.38
C GLN A 14 18.87 0.96 6.48
N GLU A 15 18.87 0.76 5.18
CA GLU A 15 18.49 1.82 4.26
C GLU A 15 17.07 2.15 4.68
N ARG A 16 16.94 3.18 5.52
CA ARG A 16 15.66 3.76 5.88
C ARG A 16 15.08 4.19 4.56
N ALA A 17 14.11 3.41 4.06
CA ALA A 17 13.31 3.86 2.95
C ALA A 17 12.79 5.25 3.33
N GLU A 18 13.23 6.26 2.61
CA GLU A 18 12.76 7.62 2.85
C GLU A 18 11.47 7.77 2.06
N LEU A 19 10.34 7.62 2.76
CA LEU A 19 9.02 7.83 2.16
C LEU A 19 8.92 9.25 1.63
N LEU A 20 8.15 9.43 0.56
CA LEU A 20 7.77 10.78 0.12
C LEU A 20 7.11 11.53 1.26
N ARG A 21 7.51 12.79 1.42
CA ARG A 21 7.08 13.64 2.53
C ARG A 21 5.72 14.30 2.25
N PRO A 22 4.95 14.61 3.30
CA PRO A 22 3.81 15.50 3.19
C PRO A 22 4.16 16.80 2.46
N GLY A 23 3.24 17.30 1.63
CA GLY A 23 3.45 18.44 0.74
C GLY A 23 4.01 18.07 -0.65
N THR A 24 4.43 16.82 -0.87
CA THR A 24 4.90 16.34 -2.16
C THR A 24 3.70 15.99 -3.05
N LYS A 25 3.75 16.35 -4.33
CA LYS A 25 2.78 15.85 -5.32
C LYS A 25 2.93 14.34 -5.43
N ALA A 26 1.83 13.60 -5.28
CA ALA A 26 1.85 12.16 -5.42
C ALA A 26 2.19 11.78 -6.87
N PRO A 27 3.22 10.93 -7.10
CA PRO A 27 3.50 10.41 -8.43
C PRO A 27 2.29 9.67 -9.00
N ASP A 28 1.90 9.98 -10.23
CA ASP A 28 0.84 9.25 -10.92
C ASP A 28 1.32 7.88 -11.35
N PHE A 29 0.41 6.92 -11.41
CA PHE A 29 0.70 5.56 -11.85
C PHE A 29 -0.54 4.91 -12.46
N THR A 30 -0.32 3.89 -13.28
CA THR A 30 -1.36 2.98 -13.78
C THR A 30 -0.95 1.55 -13.46
N LEU A 31 -1.76 0.84 -12.68
CA LEU A 31 -1.50 -0.53 -12.26
C LEU A 31 -2.70 -1.44 -12.52
N HIS A 32 -2.45 -2.73 -12.73
CA HIS A 32 -3.49 -3.72 -12.86
C HIS A 32 -4.23 -3.95 -11.55
N VAL A 33 -5.55 -3.91 -11.60
CA VAL A 33 -6.48 -4.36 -10.54
C VAL A 33 -6.84 -5.82 -10.75
N THR A 34 -7.12 -6.16 -12.01
CA THR A 34 -7.37 -7.52 -12.49
C THR A 34 -6.44 -7.78 -13.69
N PRO A 35 -6.34 -9.01 -14.20
CA PRO A 35 -5.50 -9.28 -15.37
C PRO A 35 -5.84 -8.43 -16.61
N ASP A 36 -7.07 -7.94 -16.71
CA ASP A 36 -7.59 -7.20 -17.86
C ASP A 36 -8.05 -5.76 -17.55
N GLN A 37 -7.96 -5.33 -16.29
CA GLN A 37 -8.38 -3.98 -15.87
C GLN A 37 -7.27 -3.27 -15.12
N CYS A 38 -7.11 -1.98 -15.40
CA CYS A 38 -6.16 -1.09 -14.73
C CYS A 38 -6.88 0.04 -14.00
N LEU A 39 -6.21 0.60 -13.01
CA LEU A 39 -6.59 1.84 -12.33
C LEU A 39 -5.42 2.82 -12.42
N THR A 40 -5.74 4.06 -12.78
CA THR A 40 -4.79 5.18 -12.77
C THR A 40 -5.10 6.08 -11.57
N LEU A 41 -4.08 6.51 -10.83
CA LEU A 41 -4.30 7.35 -9.65
C LEU A 41 -5.02 8.65 -10.00
N SER A 42 -4.66 9.29 -11.12
CA SER A 42 -5.30 10.53 -11.59
C SER A 42 -6.79 10.40 -11.94
N ASP A 43 -7.30 9.19 -12.18
CA ASP A 43 -8.74 8.94 -12.36
C ASP A 43 -9.54 9.16 -11.07
N LEU A 44 -8.86 9.19 -9.93
CA LEU A 44 -9.45 9.46 -8.60
C LEU A 44 -9.31 10.93 -8.18
N ALA A 45 -8.86 11.82 -9.08
CA ALA A 45 -8.69 13.24 -8.78
C ALA A 45 -9.99 13.85 -8.20
N GLY A 46 -9.85 14.73 -7.22
CA GLY A 46 -10.96 15.35 -6.52
C GLY A 46 -11.46 14.57 -5.30
N LYS A 47 -10.92 13.39 -5.04
CA LYS A 47 -11.20 12.59 -3.85
C LYS A 47 -9.92 12.33 -3.05
N PRO A 48 -10.02 12.26 -1.71
CA PRO A 48 -8.89 11.74 -0.93
C PRO A 48 -8.60 10.29 -1.29
N VAL A 49 -7.32 9.94 -1.36
CA VAL A 49 -6.88 8.58 -1.65
C VAL A 49 -5.95 8.08 -0.55
N VAL A 50 -6.25 6.92 -0.01
CA VAL A 50 -5.37 6.19 0.90
C VAL A 50 -4.62 5.14 0.10
N ILE A 51 -3.30 5.14 0.17
CA ILE A 51 -2.47 4.07 -0.41
C ILE A 51 -1.84 3.29 0.73
N ALA A 52 -2.07 1.98 0.72
CA ALA A 52 -1.43 1.02 1.62
C ALA A 52 -0.47 0.12 0.82
N PHE A 53 0.83 0.45 0.85
CA PHE A 53 1.85 -0.51 0.41
C PHE A 53 2.01 -1.60 1.46
N TYR A 54 2.11 -2.85 1.02
CA TYR A 54 2.31 -4.00 1.91
C TYR A 54 3.22 -5.05 1.27
N PRO A 55 3.92 -5.86 2.06
CA PRO A 55 4.96 -6.76 1.54
C PRO A 55 4.46 -7.83 0.58
N ALA A 56 3.43 -8.57 0.95
CA ALA A 56 2.97 -9.71 0.14
C ALA A 56 1.57 -10.17 0.52
N ASP A 57 0.78 -10.60 -0.47
CA ASP A 57 -0.41 -11.41 -0.24
C ASP A 57 -0.07 -12.65 0.58
N TRP A 58 -1.05 -13.21 1.28
CA TRP A 58 -0.94 -14.43 2.07
C TRP A 58 0.01 -14.36 3.29
N SER A 59 0.74 -13.26 3.50
CA SER A 59 1.41 -13.01 4.77
C SER A 59 0.35 -12.79 5.86
N PRO A 60 0.46 -13.42 7.05
CA PRO A 60 -0.54 -13.28 8.10
C PRO A 60 -0.82 -11.83 8.48
N VAL A 61 0.22 -11.02 8.69
CA VAL A 61 0.08 -9.60 9.05
C VAL A 61 -0.58 -8.80 7.92
N CYS A 62 -0.28 -9.09 6.65
CA CYS A 62 -0.91 -8.42 5.52
C CYS A 62 -2.38 -8.81 5.39
N GLY A 63 -2.72 -10.09 5.59
CA GLY A 63 -4.09 -10.56 5.61
C GLY A 63 -4.93 -9.83 6.68
N ASP A 64 -4.42 -9.75 7.89
CA ASP A 64 -5.08 -9.05 9.00
C ASP A 64 -5.23 -7.55 8.70
N GLN A 65 -4.21 -6.90 8.13
CA GLN A 65 -4.24 -5.50 7.77
C GLN A 65 -5.30 -5.21 6.69
N MET A 66 -5.32 -5.97 5.62
CA MET A 66 -6.28 -5.77 4.52
C MET A 66 -7.71 -6.07 4.97
N THR A 67 -7.92 -7.09 5.79
CA THR A 67 -9.23 -7.39 6.39
C THR A 67 -9.71 -6.25 7.28
N LEU A 68 -8.83 -5.70 8.13
CA LEU A 68 -9.16 -4.54 8.97
C LEU A 68 -9.57 -3.33 8.12
N TYR A 69 -8.85 -3.03 7.03
CA TYR A 69 -9.20 -1.92 6.15
C TYR A 69 -10.53 -2.16 5.41
N ASN A 70 -10.82 -3.41 5.07
CA ASN A 70 -12.11 -3.76 4.49
C ASN A 70 -13.27 -3.53 5.47
N GLU A 71 -13.08 -3.87 6.73
CA GLU A 71 -14.06 -3.57 7.80
C GLU A 71 -14.20 -2.05 8.05
N ALA A 72 -13.13 -1.28 7.86
CA ALA A 72 -13.11 0.16 8.02
C ALA A 72 -13.62 0.95 6.79
N LEU A 73 -14.02 0.30 5.69
CA LEU A 73 -14.52 0.98 4.49
C LEU A 73 -15.63 2.01 4.79
N PRO A 74 -16.63 1.74 5.65
CA PRO A 74 -17.66 2.74 5.99
C PRO A 74 -17.08 4.00 6.65
N GLU A 75 -15.98 3.88 7.40
CA GLU A 75 -15.31 5.03 8.02
C GLU A 75 -14.59 5.87 6.97
N PHE A 76 -13.91 5.23 5.99
CA PHE A 76 -13.28 5.93 4.87
C PHE A 76 -14.32 6.65 3.98
N GLU A 77 -15.47 6.04 3.76
CA GLU A 77 -16.56 6.61 2.97
C GLU A 77 -17.12 7.91 3.56
N LYS A 78 -17.06 8.11 4.87
CA LYS A 78 -17.46 9.38 5.52
C LYS A 78 -16.65 10.57 5.01
N TYR A 79 -15.43 10.35 4.55
CA TYR A 79 -14.53 11.35 3.98
C TYR A 79 -14.54 11.35 2.45
N ASP A 80 -15.40 10.56 1.80
CA ASP A 80 -15.37 10.26 0.36
C ASP A 80 -14.00 9.70 -0.10
N ALA A 81 -13.25 9.10 0.82
CA ALA A 81 -11.91 8.60 0.57
C ALA A 81 -11.94 7.24 -0.14
N LYS A 82 -11.01 7.03 -1.07
CA LYS A 82 -10.75 5.74 -1.71
C LYS A 82 -9.50 5.11 -1.09
N ILE A 83 -9.55 3.79 -0.87
CA ILE A 83 -8.40 3.03 -0.41
C ILE A 83 -7.90 2.11 -1.51
N LEU A 84 -6.58 2.03 -1.66
CA LEU A 84 -5.86 1.18 -2.60
C LEU A 84 -4.80 0.39 -1.84
N GLY A 85 -4.77 -0.93 -2.00
CA GLY A 85 -3.66 -1.76 -1.56
C GLY A 85 -2.67 -1.94 -2.71
N ILE A 86 -1.38 -1.87 -2.45
CA ILE A 86 -0.33 -2.07 -3.47
C ILE A 86 0.74 -3.02 -2.95
N SER A 87 1.00 -4.08 -3.70
CA SER A 87 2.16 -4.96 -3.49
C SER A 87 2.79 -5.37 -4.82
N VAL A 88 3.90 -6.08 -4.75
CA VAL A 88 4.57 -6.62 -5.95
C VAL A 88 3.96 -7.94 -6.43
N ASP A 89 2.90 -8.43 -5.79
CA ASP A 89 2.21 -9.65 -6.23
C ASP A 89 1.51 -9.42 -7.57
N GLY A 90 1.36 -10.49 -8.34
CA GLY A 90 0.67 -10.45 -9.62
C GLY A 90 -0.85 -10.34 -9.47
N ALA A 91 -1.53 -9.83 -10.51
CA ALA A 91 -2.98 -9.61 -10.49
C ALA A 91 -3.80 -10.87 -10.21
N TRP A 92 -3.37 -12.04 -10.66
CA TRP A 92 -4.01 -13.32 -10.33
C TRP A 92 -3.88 -13.69 -8.85
N CYS A 93 -2.75 -13.37 -8.22
CA CYS A 93 -2.55 -13.56 -6.79
C CYS A 93 -3.48 -12.65 -6.00
N HIS A 94 -3.56 -11.37 -6.36
CA HIS A 94 -4.49 -10.40 -5.76
C HIS A 94 -5.96 -10.84 -5.88
N ASP A 95 -6.37 -11.34 -7.03
CA ASP A 95 -7.75 -11.81 -7.25
C ASP A 95 -8.10 -12.97 -6.29
N ALA A 96 -7.21 -13.95 -6.18
CA ALA A 96 -7.40 -15.09 -5.27
C ALA A 96 -7.38 -14.65 -3.79
N PHE A 97 -6.45 -13.78 -3.43
CA PHE A 97 -6.32 -13.25 -2.07
C PHE A 97 -7.54 -12.39 -1.68
N ALA A 98 -7.99 -11.48 -2.56
CA ALA A 98 -9.15 -10.65 -2.32
C ALA A 98 -10.44 -11.48 -2.15
N LYS A 99 -10.62 -12.51 -2.98
CA LYS A 99 -11.75 -13.44 -2.85
C LYS A 99 -11.73 -14.21 -1.53
N HIS A 100 -10.57 -14.71 -1.14
CA HIS A 100 -10.41 -15.47 0.11
C HIS A 100 -10.71 -14.62 1.36
N HIS A 101 -10.22 -13.40 1.39
CA HIS A 101 -10.39 -12.47 2.52
C HIS A 101 -11.62 -11.56 2.39
N HIS A 102 -12.45 -11.72 1.36
CA HIS A 102 -13.61 -10.88 1.07
C HIS A 102 -13.26 -9.38 1.03
N ILE A 103 -12.14 -9.03 0.37
CA ILE A 103 -11.70 -7.65 0.21
C ILE A 103 -12.50 -6.97 -0.90
N HIS A 104 -13.09 -5.80 -0.61
CA HIS A 104 -13.96 -5.05 -1.52
C HIS A 104 -13.35 -3.72 -2.00
N PHE A 105 -12.07 -3.49 -1.76
CA PHE A 105 -11.33 -2.37 -2.33
C PHE A 105 -10.23 -2.88 -3.28
N PRO A 106 -9.75 -2.05 -4.24
CA PRO A 106 -8.78 -2.48 -5.22
C PRO A 106 -7.42 -2.86 -4.60
N LEU A 107 -6.90 -4.02 -4.99
CA LEU A 107 -5.51 -4.42 -4.78
C LEU A 107 -4.78 -4.28 -6.13
N LEU A 108 -3.71 -3.49 -6.15
CA LEU A 108 -3.00 -3.10 -7.35
C LEU A 108 -1.66 -3.81 -7.44
N SER A 109 -1.35 -4.33 -8.61
CA SER A 109 -0.18 -5.14 -8.88
C SER A 109 0.99 -4.30 -9.40
N ASP A 110 1.97 -4.03 -8.54
CA ASP A 110 3.25 -3.39 -8.89
C ASP A 110 4.29 -4.45 -9.27
N PHE A 111 3.87 -5.40 -10.13
CA PHE A 111 4.60 -6.61 -10.48
C PHE A 111 5.70 -6.38 -11.51
N GLU A 112 5.39 -5.64 -12.60
CA GLU A 112 6.34 -5.41 -13.70
C GLU A 112 6.21 -3.99 -14.29
N PRO A 113 7.26 -3.18 -14.30
CA PRO A 113 8.57 -3.41 -13.68
C PRO A 113 8.44 -3.51 -12.16
N LYS A 114 9.04 -4.54 -11.59
CA LYS A 114 8.85 -4.92 -10.18
C LYS A 114 9.11 -3.77 -9.22
N GLY A 115 8.09 -3.39 -8.46
CA GLY A 115 8.18 -2.36 -7.43
C GLY A 115 8.41 -0.95 -8.00
N ALA A 116 8.11 -0.70 -9.28
CA ALA A 116 8.38 0.61 -9.90
C ALA A 116 7.62 1.75 -9.20
N VAL A 117 6.36 1.54 -8.84
CA VAL A 117 5.56 2.51 -8.11
C VAL A 117 6.03 2.62 -6.66
N ALA A 118 6.25 1.50 -5.98
CA ALA A 118 6.77 1.51 -4.61
C ALA A 118 8.12 2.26 -4.52
N LYS A 119 8.99 2.13 -5.51
CA LYS A 119 10.27 2.88 -5.58
C LYS A 119 10.04 4.39 -5.69
N GLN A 120 9.08 4.82 -6.50
CA GLN A 120 8.75 6.25 -6.63
C GLN A 120 8.25 6.85 -5.32
N TYR A 121 7.53 6.07 -4.51
CA TYR A 121 7.01 6.49 -3.20
C TYR A 121 8.02 6.29 -2.04
N GLY A 122 9.21 5.73 -2.31
CA GLY A 122 10.19 5.37 -1.29
C GLY A 122 9.75 4.20 -0.42
N ALA A 123 8.84 3.37 -0.90
CA ALA A 123 8.21 2.27 -0.17
C ALA A 123 8.66 0.88 -0.67
N TYR A 124 9.85 0.76 -1.28
CA TYR A 124 10.38 -0.49 -1.78
C TYR A 124 11.58 -0.98 -0.97
N ARG A 125 11.71 -2.28 -0.80
CA ARG A 125 12.82 -2.97 -0.12
C ARG A 125 13.68 -3.70 -1.16
N GLU A 126 14.78 -3.09 -1.57
CA GLU A 126 15.66 -3.62 -2.62
C GLU A 126 16.22 -5.01 -2.28
N GLY A 127 16.62 -5.24 -1.02
CA GLY A 127 17.22 -6.50 -0.60
C GLY A 127 16.26 -7.70 -0.60
N GLU A 128 14.98 -7.45 -0.43
CA GLU A 128 13.93 -8.49 -0.32
C GLU A 128 13.00 -8.52 -1.53
N GLY A 129 13.01 -7.46 -2.33
CA GLY A 129 12.22 -7.37 -3.55
C GLY A 129 10.71 -7.27 -3.29
N VAL A 130 10.31 -6.65 -2.18
CA VAL A 130 8.91 -6.46 -1.78
C VAL A 130 8.67 -5.00 -1.37
N CYS A 131 7.40 -4.62 -1.22
CA CYS A 131 7.08 -3.32 -0.66
C CYS A 131 7.36 -3.26 0.86
N GLN A 132 7.64 -2.05 1.34
CA GLN A 132 7.54 -1.71 2.76
C GLN A 132 6.08 -1.80 3.19
N ARG A 133 5.85 -1.84 4.50
CA ARG A 133 4.52 -1.58 5.06
C ARG A 133 4.39 -0.07 5.27
N ALA A 134 3.91 0.63 4.26
CA ALA A 134 3.88 2.08 4.21
C ALA A 134 2.49 2.60 3.83
N LEU A 135 2.06 3.66 4.49
CA LEU A 135 0.76 4.28 4.30
C LEU A 135 0.92 5.71 3.81
N PHE A 136 0.04 6.12 2.91
CA PHE A 136 -0.06 7.49 2.44
C PHE A 136 -1.52 7.94 2.43
N VAL A 137 -1.76 9.17 2.83
CA VAL A 137 -3.03 9.87 2.59
C VAL A 137 -2.76 11.00 1.63
N ILE A 138 -3.46 10.99 0.50
CA ILE A 138 -3.36 11.97 -0.58
C ILE A 138 -4.64 12.79 -0.55
N ASP A 139 -4.50 14.11 -0.60
CA ASP A 139 -5.63 15.04 -0.61
C ASP A 139 -6.33 15.11 -1.99
N ARG A 140 -7.42 15.88 -2.06
CA ARG A 140 -8.23 16.08 -3.28
C ARG A 140 -7.45 16.71 -4.44
N ASN A 141 -6.32 17.37 -4.14
CA ASN A 141 -5.44 18.01 -5.13
C ASN A 141 -4.30 17.09 -5.59
N GLY A 142 -4.25 15.86 -5.09
CA GLY A 142 -3.21 14.89 -5.41
C GLY A 142 -1.88 15.17 -4.69
N VAL A 143 -1.91 15.84 -3.54
CA VAL A 143 -0.75 16.11 -2.70
C VAL A 143 -0.77 15.16 -1.51
N ILE A 144 0.38 14.57 -1.18
CA ILE A 144 0.54 13.74 0.01
C ILE A 144 0.35 14.62 1.24
N ALA A 145 -0.71 14.37 2.00
CA ALA A 145 -1.00 15.06 3.25
C ALA A 145 -0.36 14.38 4.46
N TRP A 146 -0.20 13.06 4.40
CA TRP A 146 0.38 12.26 5.49
C TRP A 146 1.03 11.00 4.94
N SER A 147 2.11 10.56 5.60
CA SER A 147 2.76 9.28 5.31
C SER A 147 3.26 8.62 6.59
N TYR A 148 3.26 7.30 6.61
CA TYR A 148 3.69 6.51 7.76
C TYR A 148 4.39 5.22 7.32
N LEU A 149 5.57 4.96 7.90
CA LEU A 149 6.30 3.71 7.72
C LEU A 149 6.10 2.83 8.96
N SER A 150 5.41 1.71 8.79
CA SER A 150 5.19 0.73 9.85
C SER A 150 6.30 -0.32 9.87
N PRO A 151 6.66 -0.86 11.05
CA PRO A 151 7.44 -2.10 11.12
C PRO A 151 6.74 -3.22 10.35
N LEU A 152 7.50 -4.10 9.67
CA LEU A 152 6.92 -5.14 8.81
C LEU A 152 6.02 -6.12 9.58
N ALA A 153 6.37 -6.43 10.82
CA ALA A 153 5.65 -7.37 11.67
C ALA A 153 4.46 -6.76 12.40
N VAL A 154 4.16 -5.47 12.19
CA VAL A 154 3.12 -4.74 12.92
C VAL A 154 2.04 -4.30 11.96
N ASN A 155 0.78 -4.68 12.26
CA ASN A 155 -0.38 -4.09 11.59
C ASN A 155 -0.56 -2.64 12.10
N PRO A 156 -0.44 -1.61 11.24
CA PRO A 156 -0.51 -0.21 11.66
C PRO A 156 -1.92 0.24 12.07
N GLY A 157 -2.95 -0.56 11.82
CA GLY A 157 -4.33 -0.16 12.06
C GLY A 157 -4.83 0.94 11.12
N ALA A 158 -6.03 1.45 11.39
CA ALA A 158 -6.67 2.49 10.59
C ALA A 158 -6.68 3.88 11.27
N ASP A 159 -6.39 3.97 12.56
CA ASP A 159 -6.56 5.20 13.35
C ASP A 159 -5.74 6.38 12.80
N GLY A 160 -4.48 6.15 12.45
CA GLY A 160 -3.61 7.18 11.87
C GLY A 160 -4.11 7.68 10.51
N ILE A 161 -4.68 6.78 9.70
CA ILE A 161 -5.29 7.13 8.40
C ILE A 161 -6.52 8.01 8.63
N LEU A 162 -7.43 7.58 9.51
CA LEU A 162 -8.67 8.29 9.80
C LEU A 162 -8.39 9.68 10.38
N GLN A 163 -7.42 9.79 11.30
CA GLN A 163 -6.98 11.07 11.82
C GLN A 163 -6.39 11.98 10.73
N ALA A 164 -5.64 11.43 9.80
CA ALA A 164 -5.10 12.20 8.68
C ALA A 164 -6.21 12.67 7.72
N LEU A 165 -7.21 11.82 7.45
CA LEU A 165 -8.37 12.18 6.62
C LEU A 165 -9.21 13.29 7.27
N GLU A 166 -9.41 13.24 8.59
CA GLU A 166 -10.15 14.26 9.34
C GLU A 166 -9.47 15.65 9.28
N GLN A 167 -8.16 15.68 9.14
CA GLN A 167 -7.36 16.90 9.06
C GLN A 167 -7.26 17.50 7.65
N LEU A 168 -7.79 16.82 6.63
CA LEU A 168 -7.76 17.35 5.28
C LEU A 168 -8.67 18.59 5.17
N PRO A 169 -8.24 19.63 4.43
CA PRO A 169 -9.12 20.74 4.11
C PRO A 169 -10.29 20.28 3.20
N ASP A 170 -11.42 20.93 3.34
CA ASP A 170 -12.63 20.72 2.54
C ASP A 170 -12.39 20.99 1.04
#